data_e472359dbbbd8850f61910bdbeda4d44
#
_entry.id   e472359dbbbd8850f61910bdbeda4d44
#
_cell.length_a   1.000
_cell.length_b   1.000
_cell.length_c   1.000
_cell.angle_alpha   90.00
_cell.angle_beta   90.00
_cell.angle_gamma   90.00
#
_symmetry.space_group_name_H-M   'P 1'
#
loop_
_entity.id
_entity.type
_entity.pdbx_description
1 polymer ?
#
loop_
_entity_poly.entity_id
_entity_poly.type
_entity_poly.pdbx_seq_one_letter_code
_entity_poly.pdbx_strand_id
1 'polypeptide(L)'
;WGSRGVSVGHDLPQKEWAAAIDQGLASFPKVPYILQEFRKGLRVAAHYHDPVTDEIVPMPGRVRLSPYYFVAGETVELAGVLATVCPLDKKLIHGMTDAVMAPCAPARPGEAASTSVPQP
;
A
#
# COMPACT_ATOMS: atom_id res chain seq x y z
N TRP A 1 7.13 7.58 10.48
CA TRP A 1 7.98 6.56 9.91
C TRP A 1 7.29 5.20 9.97
N GLY A 2 6.96 4.62 8.80
CA GLY A 2 6.66 3.22 8.66
C GLY A 2 5.51 2.70 9.50
N SER A 3 4.29 3.20 9.32
CA SER A 3 3.07 2.71 9.99
C SER A 3 2.98 2.94 11.49
N ARG A 4 3.93 3.63 12.11
CA ARG A 4 3.81 4.04 13.52
C ARG A 4 2.70 5.09 13.66
N GLY A 5 1.82 4.89 14.64
CA GLY A 5 0.67 5.77 14.85
C GLY A 5 -0.54 5.47 13.94
N VAL A 6 -0.55 4.30 13.28
CA VAL A 6 -1.72 3.80 12.55
C VAL A 6 -2.43 2.77 13.41
N SER A 7 -3.71 3.00 13.67
CA SER A 7 -4.61 2.05 14.32
C SER A 7 -5.64 1.55 13.30
N VAL A 8 -5.82 0.24 13.23
CA VAL A 8 -6.79 -0.38 12.31
C VAL A 8 -7.97 -0.88 13.13
N GLY A 9 -9.13 -0.25 12.99
CA GLY A 9 -10.28 -0.45 13.89
C GLY A 9 -10.79 -1.88 13.96
N HIS A 10 -10.77 -2.64 12.85
CA HIS A 10 -11.23 -4.03 12.87
C HIS A 10 -10.23 -5.02 13.50
N ASP A 11 -9.01 -4.57 13.82
CA ASP A 11 -7.99 -5.39 14.49
C ASP A 11 -7.96 -5.17 16.00
N LEU A 12 -8.71 -4.18 16.48
CA LEU A 12 -8.74 -3.79 17.88
C LEU A 12 -10.09 -4.14 18.52
N PRO A 13 -10.09 -4.57 19.80
CA PRO A 13 -11.30 -4.59 20.59
C PRO A 13 -11.98 -3.21 20.62
N GLN A 14 -13.32 -3.18 20.69
CA GLN A 14 -14.10 -1.93 20.66
C GLN A 14 -13.61 -0.88 21.66
N LYS A 15 -13.23 -1.31 22.86
CA LYS A 15 -12.73 -0.41 23.91
C LYS A 15 -11.40 0.25 23.52
N GLU A 16 -10.50 -0.52 22.93
CA GLU A 16 -9.18 -0.03 22.49
C GLU A 16 -9.32 0.90 21.28
N TRP A 17 -10.23 0.57 20.36
CA TRP A 17 -10.53 1.44 19.23
C TRP A 17 -11.11 2.79 19.69
N ALA A 18 -12.07 2.79 20.63
CA ALA A 18 -12.61 4.03 21.20
C ALA A 18 -11.49 4.87 21.87
N ALA A 19 -10.63 4.24 22.67
CA ALA A 19 -9.51 4.93 23.31
C ALA A 19 -8.52 5.51 22.28
N ALA A 20 -8.26 4.82 21.17
CA ALA A 20 -7.41 5.34 20.10
C ALA A 20 -8.01 6.58 19.42
N ILE A 21 -9.32 6.61 19.22
CA ILE A 21 -10.03 7.78 18.70
C ILE A 21 -9.93 8.96 19.69
N ASP A 22 -10.23 8.73 20.97
CA ASP A 22 -10.16 9.77 22.01
C ASP A 22 -8.74 10.35 22.13
N GLN A 23 -7.72 9.49 22.05
CA GLN A 23 -6.32 9.93 22.03
C GLN A 23 -6.01 10.78 20.80
N GLY A 24 -6.49 10.37 19.62
CA GLY A 24 -6.33 11.12 18.39
C GLY A 24 -6.94 12.50 18.47
N LEU A 25 -8.15 12.62 19.02
CA LEU A 25 -8.84 13.89 19.23
C LEU A 25 -8.09 14.77 20.24
N ALA A 26 -7.66 14.21 21.37
CA ALA A 26 -6.95 14.95 22.40
C ALA A 26 -5.58 15.48 21.92
N SER A 27 -4.90 14.75 21.06
CA SER A 27 -3.58 15.13 20.53
C SER A 27 -3.64 16.03 19.30
N PHE A 28 -4.81 16.20 18.67
CA PHE A 28 -4.99 16.89 17.39
C PHE A 28 -4.29 18.25 17.28
N PRO A 29 -4.29 19.13 18.31
CA PRO A 29 -3.63 20.42 18.23
C PRO A 29 -2.11 20.34 18.05
N LYS A 30 -1.48 19.24 18.44
CA LYS A 30 -0.03 19.02 18.37
C LYS A 30 0.36 18.01 17.28
N VAL A 31 -0.44 16.96 17.17
CA VAL A 31 -0.21 15.85 16.22
C VAL A 31 -1.55 15.52 15.57
N PRO A 32 -1.84 16.10 14.42
CA PRO A 32 -3.11 15.85 13.74
C PRO A 32 -3.21 14.42 13.23
N TYR A 33 -4.36 13.80 13.45
CA TYR A 33 -4.72 12.50 12.89
C TYR A 33 -5.82 12.65 11.87
N ILE A 34 -5.89 11.69 10.96
CA ILE A 34 -7.01 11.52 10.04
C ILE A 34 -7.72 10.19 10.33
N LEU A 35 -9.01 10.17 10.14
CA LEU A 35 -9.81 8.95 10.13
C LEU A 35 -10.18 8.65 8.67
N GLN A 36 -9.91 7.44 8.24
CA GLN A 36 -10.23 7.01 6.88
C GLN A 36 -10.77 5.59 6.84
N GLU A 37 -11.57 5.30 5.83
CA GLU A 37 -12.07 3.95 5.60
C GLU A 37 -10.90 3.01 5.26
N PHE A 38 -10.86 1.86 5.93
CA PHE A 38 -9.89 0.83 5.61
C PHE A 38 -10.30 0.09 4.32
N ARG A 39 -9.45 0.14 3.32
CA ARG A 39 -9.62 -0.62 2.08
C ARG A 39 -8.53 -1.66 1.95
N LYS A 40 -8.90 -2.92 1.76
CA LYS A 40 -7.93 -3.97 1.42
C LYS A 40 -7.38 -3.71 0.03
N GLY A 41 -6.05 -3.72 -0.10
CA GLY A 41 -5.40 -3.62 -1.41
C GLY A 41 -5.78 -4.77 -2.33
N LEU A 42 -5.77 -4.50 -3.66
CA LEU A 42 -5.98 -5.52 -4.68
C LEU A 42 -4.94 -6.64 -4.54
N ARG A 43 -5.39 -7.88 -4.65
CA ARG A 43 -4.50 -9.04 -4.73
C ARG A 43 -3.88 -9.11 -6.13
N VAL A 44 -2.59 -9.35 -6.17
CA VAL A 44 -1.83 -9.49 -7.42
C VAL A 44 -0.93 -10.71 -7.35
N ALA A 45 -0.71 -11.34 -8.49
CA ALA A 45 0.35 -12.32 -8.67
C ALA A 45 1.61 -11.55 -9.05
N ALA A 46 2.54 -11.39 -8.13
CA ALA A 46 3.85 -10.80 -8.39
C ALA A 46 4.94 -11.86 -8.38
N HIS A 47 6.08 -11.50 -8.91
CA HIS A 47 7.29 -12.30 -8.87
C HIS A 47 8.45 -11.40 -8.49
N TYR A 48 9.44 -11.93 -7.83
CA TYR A 48 10.68 -11.23 -7.58
C TYR A 48 11.87 -12.13 -7.88
N HIS A 49 13.00 -11.51 -8.17
CA HIS A 49 14.26 -12.21 -8.31
C HIS A 49 14.90 -12.36 -6.93
N ASP A 50 15.17 -13.61 -6.52
CA ASP A 50 15.89 -13.90 -5.29
C ASP A 50 17.41 -13.87 -5.58
N PRO A 51 18.15 -12.91 -5.03
CA PRO A 51 19.58 -12.79 -5.31
C PRO A 51 20.44 -13.89 -4.66
N VAL A 52 19.88 -14.68 -3.73
CA VAL A 52 20.60 -15.78 -3.07
C VAL A 52 20.52 -17.05 -3.90
N THR A 53 19.33 -17.36 -4.42
CA THR A 53 19.12 -18.58 -5.23
C THR A 53 19.24 -18.34 -6.73
N ASP A 54 19.28 -17.07 -7.17
CA ASP A 54 19.23 -16.63 -8.56
C ASP A 54 17.96 -17.11 -9.31
N GLU A 55 16.85 -17.24 -8.58
CA GLU A 55 15.58 -17.74 -9.10
C GLU A 55 14.50 -16.65 -9.14
N ILE A 56 13.54 -16.81 -10.04
CA ILE A 56 12.31 -16.01 -10.05
C ILE A 56 11.28 -16.69 -9.16
N VAL A 57 10.97 -16.07 -8.03
CA VAL A 57 10.08 -16.61 -7.01
C VAL A 57 8.70 -15.95 -7.11
N PRO A 58 7.60 -16.73 -7.16
CA PRO A 58 6.25 -16.18 -7.11
C PRO A 58 5.94 -15.61 -5.72
N MET A 59 5.39 -14.40 -5.68
CA MET A 59 4.96 -13.73 -4.45
C MET A 59 3.54 -13.22 -4.63
N PRO A 60 2.51 -14.01 -4.30
CA PRO A 60 1.16 -13.47 -4.22
C PRO A 60 1.11 -12.38 -3.16
N GLY A 61 0.57 -11.22 -3.51
CA GLY A 61 0.63 -10.06 -2.64
C GLY A 61 -0.55 -9.11 -2.79
N ARG A 62 -0.46 -8.00 -2.08
CA ARG A 62 -1.32 -6.83 -2.24
C ARG A 62 -0.49 -5.65 -2.69
N VAL A 63 -1.06 -4.84 -3.56
CA VAL A 63 -0.38 -3.69 -4.15
C VAL A 63 -0.92 -2.38 -3.61
N ARG A 64 -0.01 -1.43 -3.40
CA ARG A 64 -0.27 -0.01 -3.25
C ARG A 64 0.39 0.74 -4.39
N LEU A 65 -0.34 1.61 -5.04
CA LEU A 65 0.18 2.53 -6.05
C LEU A 65 0.42 3.90 -5.41
N SER A 66 1.61 4.44 -5.65
CA SER A 66 1.99 5.79 -5.20
C SER A 66 2.28 6.64 -6.44
N PRO A 67 1.33 7.48 -6.88
CA PRO A 67 1.57 8.42 -7.97
C PRO A 67 2.41 9.59 -7.47
N TYR A 68 3.34 10.03 -8.30
CA TYR A 68 4.19 11.20 -8.09
C TYR A 68 3.84 12.27 -9.11
N TYR A 69 3.72 13.50 -8.66
CA TYR A 69 3.37 14.63 -9.50
C TYR A 69 4.46 15.70 -9.42
N PHE A 70 4.78 16.30 -10.56
CA PHE A 70 5.46 17.58 -10.59
C PHE A 70 4.45 18.71 -10.62
N VAL A 71 4.76 19.76 -9.86
CA VAL A 71 3.96 21.00 -9.82
C VAL A 71 4.87 22.15 -10.21
N ALA A 72 4.56 22.80 -11.33
CA ALA A 72 5.27 23.96 -11.86
C ALA A 72 4.27 25.10 -12.12
N GLY A 73 4.24 26.07 -11.22
CA GLY A 73 3.20 27.11 -11.25
C GLY A 73 1.81 26.50 -11.06
N GLU A 74 0.93 26.67 -12.04
CA GLU A 74 -0.44 26.13 -12.05
C GLU A 74 -0.53 24.75 -12.75
N THR A 75 0.56 24.26 -13.31
CA THR A 75 0.58 22.98 -14.04
C THR A 75 0.91 21.84 -13.10
N VAL A 76 0.08 20.78 -13.16
CA VAL A 76 0.30 19.53 -12.43
C VAL A 76 0.47 18.40 -13.43
N GLU A 77 1.60 17.72 -13.40
CA GLU A 77 1.94 16.63 -14.33
C GLU A 77 2.25 15.36 -13.55
N LEU A 78 1.67 14.23 -13.98
CA LEU A 78 1.99 12.91 -13.43
C LEU A 78 3.39 12.49 -13.88
N ALA A 79 4.34 12.52 -12.96
CA ALA A 79 5.75 12.17 -13.23
C ALA A 79 5.98 10.66 -13.30
N GLY A 80 5.21 9.89 -12.55
CA GLY A 80 5.34 8.44 -12.52
C GLY A 80 4.51 7.80 -11.41
N VAL A 81 4.48 6.49 -11.40
CA VAL A 81 3.78 5.70 -10.38
C VAL A 81 4.70 4.60 -9.87
N LEU A 82 4.84 4.49 -8.57
CA LEU A 82 5.54 3.40 -7.91
C LEU A 82 4.53 2.40 -7.36
N ALA A 83 4.66 1.12 -7.75
CA ALA A 83 3.97 0.02 -7.12
C ALA A 83 4.81 -0.52 -5.95
N THR A 84 4.17 -0.72 -4.81
CA THR A 84 4.72 -1.48 -3.69
C THR A 84 3.85 -2.70 -3.48
N VAL A 85 4.42 -3.90 -3.63
CA VAL A 85 3.73 -5.18 -3.43
C VAL A 85 4.26 -5.80 -2.16
N CYS A 86 3.37 -6.11 -1.22
CA CYS A 86 3.70 -6.81 0.01
C CYS A 86 3.02 -8.19 0.03
N PRO A 87 3.62 -9.19 0.70
CA PRO A 87 3.00 -10.50 0.90
C PRO A 87 1.59 -10.42 1.46
N LEU A 88 0.73 -11.41 1.14
CA LEU A 88 -0.70 -11.39 1.48
C LEU A 88 -1.01 -11.33 2.98
N ASP A 89 -0.11 -11.82 3.82
CA ASP A 89 -0.22 -11.78 5.28
C ASP A 89 -0.02 -10.37 5.88
N LYS A 90 0.54 -9.44 5.09
CA LYS A 90 0.76 -8.05 5.54
C LYS A 90 -0.52 -7.24 5.37
N LYS A 91 -0.95 -6.59 6.45
CA LYS A 91 -2.14 -5.73 6.46
C LYS A 91 -1.83 -4.32 5.95
N LEU A 92 -0.67 -3.80 6.31
CA LEU A 92 -0.22 -2.47 5.91
C LEU A 92 0.80 -2.60 4.78
N ILE A 93 0.52 -1.92 3.67
CA ILE A 93 1.39 -1.96 2.49
C ILE A 93 2.33 -0.77 2.53
N HIS A 94 3.58 -1.02 2.84
CA HIS A 94 4.65 -0.02 2.84
C HIS A 94 6.00 -0.66 2.45
N GLY A 95 7.02 0.15 2.23
CA GLY A 95 8.37 -0.37 1.99
C GLY A 95 8.91 -1.07 3.23
N MET A 96 9.03 -2.38 3.16
CA MET A 96 9.57 -3.28 4.18
C MET A 96 10.55 -4.27 3.52
N THR A 97 11.26 -5.05 4.32
CA THR A 97 12.31 -5.95 3.80
C THR A 97 11.81 -6.94 2.75
N ASP A 98 10.57 -7.42 2.92
CA ASP A 98 9.90 -8.38 2.04
C ASP A 98 8.94 -7.73 1.03
N ALA A 99 9.02 -6.40 0.84
CA ALA A 99 8.26 -5.70 -0.19
C ALA A 99 9.03 -5.63 -1.51
N VAL A 100 8.32 -5.85 -2.60
CA VAL A 100 8.82 -5.58 -3.95
C VAL A 100 8.34 -4.21 -4.39
N MET A 101 9.24 -3.39 -4.89
CA MET A 101 8.92 -2.07 -5.45
C MET A 101 9.31 -2.03 -6.92
N ALA A 102 8.40 -1.56 -7.76
CA ALA A 102 8.65 -1.44 -9.20
C ALA A 102 7.95 -0.18 -9.76
N PRO A 103 8.55 0.46 -10.78
CA PRO A 103 7.86 1.50 -11.52
C PRO A 103 6.70 0.89 -12.31
N CYS A 104 5.61 1.66 -12.45
CA CYS A 104 4.48 1.28 -13.29
C CYS A 104 4.59 1.97 -14.65
N ALA A 105 4.23 1.24 -15.70
CA ALA A 105 3.98 1.79 -17.01
C ALA A 105 2.47 1.76 -17.33
N PRO A 106 1.96 2.65 -18.17
CA PRO A 106 0.61 2.54 -18.71
C PRO A 106 0.44 1.20 -19.44
N ALA A 107 -0.72 0.56 -19.25
CA ALA A 107 -1.05 -0.61 -20.06
C ALA A 107 -1.17 -0.22 -21.53
N ARG A 108 -0.65 -1.05 -22.43
CA ARG A 108 -0.83 -0.83 -23.87
C ARG A 108 -2.28 -1.09 -24.27
N PRO A 109 -2.85 -0.32 -25.20
CA PRO A 109 -4.18 -0.60 -25.73
C PRO A 109 -4.26 -2.06 -26.21
N GLY A 110 -5.22 -2.84 -25.70
CA GLY A 110 -5.40 -4.27 -26.02
C GLY A 110 -4.63 -5.25 -25.13
N GLU A 111 -3.76 -4.78 -24.26
CA GLU A 111 -3.13 -5.58 -23.22
C GLU A 111 -4.10 -5.71 -22.04
N ALA A 112 -4.95 -6.73 -22.06
CA ALA A 112 -5.79 -7.06 -20.92
C ALA A 112 -4.88 -7.41 -19.72
N ALA A 113 -5.08 -6.77 -18.59
CA ALA A 113 -4.39 -7.15 -17.36
C ALA A 113 -4.68 -8.64 -17.10
N SER A 114 -3.65 -9.47 -17.19
CA SER A 114 -3.72 -10.89 -16.80
C SER A 114 -3.87 -10.99 -15.28
N THR A 115 -5.05 -10.63 -14.77
CA THR A 115 -5.41 -10.72 -13.35
C THR A 115 -6.29 -11.94 -13.12
N SER A 116 -5.77 -13.12 -13.38
CA SER A 116 -6.42 -14.35 -12.94
C SER A 116 -5.85 -14.83 -11.61
N VAL A 117 -6.03 -14.04 -10.54
CA VAL A 117 -5.98 -14.59 -9.18
C VAL A 117 -7.43 -14.89 -8.79
N PRO A 118 -7.83 -16.16 -8.58
CA PRO A 118 -9.15 -16.49 -8.08
C PRO A 118 -9.37 -15.73 -6.77
N GLN A 119 -10.44 -14.97 -6.72
CA GLN A 119 -10.91 -14.38 -5.47
C GLN A 119 -11.63 -15.50 -4.70
N PRO A 120 -11.31 -15.77 -3.42
CA PRO A 120 -12.10 -16.67 -2.60
C PRO A 120 -13.46 -16.09 -2.26
#